data_5390eb52b79d77fb7a3ded68cc3ec8cc
#
_entry.id   5390eb52b79d77fb7a3ded68cc3ec8cc
#
_cell.length_a   1.000
_cell.length_b   1.000
_cell.length_c   1.000
_cell.angle_alpha   90.00
_cell.angle_beta   90.00
_cell.angle_gamma   90.00
#
_symmetry.space_group_name_H-M   'P 1'
#
loop_
_entity.id
_entity.type
_entity.pdbx_description
1 polymer ?
#
loop_
_entity_poly.entity_id
_entity_poly.type
_entity_poly.pdbx_seq_one_letter_code
_entity_poly.pdbx_strand_id
1 'polypeptide(L)'
;QANFLVCADSPLKSLAELDGKRLGAPDEDSITSWMVRATLRDARVDLKNVSMTYTRYQDAVPFFVENSLTHAGATAAASVIKDWQAKGGKVLAQSKQVPIKHVIAAPSLSAEQVAGLREYLVALDASDEGRKKLEPSKLRGFAVYDEAEMMALGKWLGL
;
A
#
# COMPACT_ATOMS: atom_id res chain seq x y z
N GLN A 1 -0.80 0.67 3.28
CA GLN A 1 -2.17 0.94 2.83
C GLN A 1 -2.18 1.59 1.46
N ALA A 2 -3.09 1.19 0.58
CA ALA A 2 -3.48 1.97 -0.58
C ALA A 2 -4.54 2.99 -0.18
N ASN A 3 -4.45 4.21 -0.73
CA ASN A 3 -5.41 5.29 -0.50
C ASN A 3 -6.08 5.64 -1.82
N PHE A 4 -7.40 5.71 -1.83
CA PHE A 4 -8.18 6.08 -3.00
C PHE A 4 -8.39 7.59 -3.01
N LEU A 5 -7.85 8.24 -4.04
CA LEU A 5 -7.82 9.70 -4.19
C LEU A 5 -8.94 10.14 -5.13
N VAL A 6 -9.62 11.22 -4.77
CA VAL A 6 -10.63 11.90 -5.62
C VAL A 6 -10.47 13.40 -5.52
N CYS A 7 -10.92 14.13 -6.54
CA CYS A 7 -10.96 15.60 -6.50
C CYS A 7 -11.85 16.13 -5.36
N ALA A 8 -11.60 17.37 -4.96
CA ALA A 8 -12.38 18.04 -3.91
C ALA A 8 -13.90 18.08 -4.20
N ASP A 9 -14.25 18.27 -5.44
CA ASP A 9 -15.62 18.37 -5.98
C ASP A 9 -16.18 17.04 -6.48
N SER A 10 -15.43 15.95 -6.32
CA SER A 10 -15.88 14.62 -6.77
C SER A 10 -17.22 14.26 -6.13
N PRO A 11 -18.19 13.77 -6.92
CA PRO A 11 -19.48 13.29 -6.41
C PRO A 11 -19.37 11.95 -5.68
N LEU A 12 -18.25 11.21 -5.86
CA LEU A 12 -18.07 9.89 -5.26
C LEU A 12 -18.01 9.98 -3.74
N LYS A 13 -18.82 9.16 -3.06
CA LYS A 13 -18.92 9.08 -1.60
C LYS A 13 -18.45 7.74 -1.03
N SER A 14 -18.36 6.71 -1.87
CA SER A 14 -17.98 5.36 -1.48
C SER A 14 -17.25 4.62 -2.60
N LEU A 15 -16.55 3.53 -2.25
CA LEU A 15 -15.92 2.66 -3.24
C LEU A 15 -16.95 1.96 -4.14
N ALA A 16 -18.15 1.68 -3.64
CA ALA A 16 -19.19 1.05 -4.44
C ALA A 16 -19.58 1.87 -5.69
N GLU A 17 -19.41 3.19 -5.61
CA GLU A 17 -19.70 4.08 -6.73
C GLU A 17 -18.61 4.11 -7.82
N LEU A 18 -17.51 3.36 -7.62
CA LEU A 18 -16.51 3.11 -8.64
C LEU A 18 -16.93 2.04 -9.67
N ASP A 19 -18.05 1.38 -9.47
CA ASP A 19 -18.63 0.49 -10.48
C ASP A 19 -18.92 1.28 -11.77
N GLY A 20 -18.45 0.77 -12.90
CA GLY A 20 -18.54 1.44 -14.20
C GLY A 20 -17.61 2.65 -14.36
N LYS A 21 -16.65 2.91 -13.46
CA LYS A 21 -15.77 4.07 -13.48
C LYS A 21 -14.33 3.72 -13.89
N ARG A 22 -13.55 4.77 -14.21
CA ARG A 22 -12.11 4.65 -14.47
C ARG A 22 -11.34 4.92 -13.18
N LEU A 23 -10.35 4.06 -12.87
CA LEU A 23 -9.49 4.16 -11.69
C LEU A 23 -8.02 4.13 -12.12
N GLY A 24 -7.26 5.15 -11.74
CA GLY A 24 -5.81 5.18 -11.90
C GLY A 24 -5.10 4.42 -10.78
N ALA A 25 -4.14 3.58 -11.11
CA ALA A 25 -3.35 2.82 -10.13
C ALA A 25 -1.89 2.71 -10.58
N PRO A 26 -0.97 2.39 -9.66
CA PRO A 26 0.40 2.03 -10.05
C PRO A 26 0.42 0.79 -10.92
N ASP A 27 1.63 0.37 -11.28
CA ASP A 27 1.87 -0.86 -12.05
C ASP A 27 0.95 -2.01 -11.63
N GLU A 28 0.42 -2.75 -12.59
CA GLU A 28 -0.58 -3.80 -12.38
C GLU A 28 -0.12 -4.86 -11.38
N ASP A 29 1.16 -5.22 -11.43
CA ASP A 29 1.79 -6.23 -10.58
C ASP A 29 2.28 -5.67 -9.24
N SER A 30 2.08 -4.38 -8.98
CA SER A 30 2.48 -3.78 -7.72
C SER A 30 1.60 -4.24 -6.56
N ILE A 31 2.20 -4.34 -5.36
CA ILE A 31 1.44 -4.64 -4.13
C ILE A 31 0.31 -3.62 -3.90
N THR A 32 0.49 -2.37 -4.33
CA THR A 32 -0.55 -1.35 -4.23
C THR A 32 -1.76 -1.72 -5.08
N SER A 33 -1.55 -2.17 -6.33
CA SER A 33 -2.64 -2.59 -7.22
C SER A 33 -3.33 -3.87 -6.73
N TRP A 34 -2.60 -4.79 -6.11
CA TRP A 34 -3.20 -5.94 -5.42
C TRP A 34 -4.10 -5.50 -4.25
N MET A 35 -3.62 -4.57 -3.41
CA MET A 35 -4.44 -3.99 -2.33
C MET A 35 -5.69 -3.28 -2.86
N VAL A 36 -5.58 -2.55 -3.96
CA VAL A 36 -6.71 -1.87 -4.61
C VAL A 36 -7.76 -2.87 -5.04
N ARG A 37 -7.38 -3.91 -5.79
CA ARG A 37 -8.30 -4.96 -6.24
C ARG A 37 -8.99 -5.69 -5.06
N ALA A 38 -8.23 -6.02 -4.03
CA ALA A 38 -8.77 -6.66 -2.83
C ALA A 38 -9.78 -5.76 -2.09
N THR A 39 -9.48 -4.46 -1.98
CA THR A 39 -10.36 -3.49 -1.32
C THR A 39 -11.66 -3.27 -2.12
N LEU A 40 -11.58 -3.23 -3.45
CA LEU A 40 -12.77 -3.13 -4.30
C LEU A 40 -13.66 -4.38 -4.17
N ARG A 41 -13.06 -5.59 -4.11
CA ARG A 41 -13.81 -6.83 -3.83
C ARG A 41 -14.53 -6.78 -2.47
N ASP A 42 -13.85 -6.30 -1.42
CA ASP A 42 -14.46 -6.12 -0.09
C ASP A 42 -15.66 -5.15 -0.15
N ALA A 43 -15.58 -4.12 -1.00
CA ALA A 43 -16.65 -3.16 -1.25
C ALA A 43 -17.74 -3.71 -2.21
N ARG A 44 -17.66 -4.97 -2.64
CA ARG A 44 -18.57 -5.63 -3.57
C ARG A 44 -18.63 -4.99 -4.97
N VAL A 45 -17.54 -4.33 -5.38
CA VAL A 45 -17.40 -3.79 -6.73
C VAL A 45 -16.92 -4.90 -7.66
N ASP A 46 -17.62 -5.10 -8.78
CA ASP A 46 -17.15 -6.04 -9.82
C ASP A 46 -15.97 -5.42 -10.56
N LEU A 47 -14.80 -6.03 -10.42
CA LEU A 47 -13.57 -5.54 -11.04
C LEU A 47 -13.65 -5.48 -12.58
N LYS A 48 -14.53 -6.26 -13.20
CA LYS A 48 -14.76 -6.22 -14.65
C LYS A 48 -15.41 -4.91 -15.10
N ASN A 49 -16.15 -4.26 -14.20
CA ASN A 49 -16.79 -3.00 -14.46
C ASN A 49 -15.89 -1.78 -14.19
N VAL A 50 -14.74 -1.97 -13.53
CA VAL A 50 -13.79 -0.89 -13.27
C VAL A 50 -12.73 -0.85 -14.36
N SER A 51 -12.67 0.25 -15.09
CA SER A 51 -11.63 0.46 -16.11
C SER A 51 -10.34 0.93 -15.44
N MET A 52 -9.40 0.00 -15.24
CA MET A 52 -8.11 0.30 -14.63
C MET A 52 -7.16 0.99 -15.63
N THR A 53 -6.52 2.07 -15.20
CA THR A 53 -5.43 2.73 -15.93
C THR A 53 -4.17 2.64 -15.07
N TYR A 54 -3.17 1.95 -15.57
CA TYR A 54 -1.93 1.73 -14.82
C TYR A 54 -0.84 2.71 -15.19
N THR A 55 0.00 3.07 -14.22
CA THR A 55 1.20 3.88 -14.41
C THR A 55 2.37 3.28 -13.66
N ARG A 56 3.58 3.42 -14.21
CA ARG A 56 4.79 2.91 -13.59
C ARG A 56 5.08 3.54 -12.23
N TYR A 57 4.65 4.78 -12.01
CA TYR A 57 5.01 5.57 -10.84
C TYR A 57 3.79 6.00 -10.04
N GLN A 58 3.87 5.85 -8.71
CA GLN A 58 2.77 6.21 -7.81
C GLN A 58 2.48 7.72 -7.75
N ASP A 59 3.48 8.55 -8.02
CA ASP A 59 3.39 10.01 -8.08
C ASP A 59 2.69 10.53 -9.35
N ALA A 60 2.57 9.70 -10.39
CA ALA A 60 1.80 10.03 -11.58
C ALA A 60 0.28 9.81 -11.41
N VAL A 61 -0.16 9.08 -10.39
CA VAL A 61 -1.59 8.79 -10.16
C VAL A 61 -2.43 10.06 -9.97
N PRO A 62 -2.04 11.08 -9.18
CA PRO A 62 -2.79 12.33 -9.06
C PRO A 62 -3.03 13.02 -10.38
N PHE A 63 -2.08 12.99 -11.31
CA PHE A 63 -2.22 13.61 -12.63
C PHE A 63 -3.42 13.06 -13.40
N PHE A 64 -3.69 11.75 -13.33
CA PHE A 64 -4.85 11.17 -13.99
C PHE A 64 -6.17 11.70 -13.41
N VAL A 65 -6.23 11.90 -12.10
CA VAL A 65 -7.41 12.43 -11.41
C VAL A 65 -7.60 13.92 -11.69
N GLU A 66 -6.52 14.72 -11.56
CA GLU A 66 -6.52 16.16 -11.81
C GLU A 66 -6.97 16.49 -13.24
N ASN A 67 -6.57 15.69 -14.22
CA ASN A 67 -6.91 15.88 -15.62
C ASN A 67 -8.16 15.12 -16.08
N SER A 68 -8.97 14.59 -15.16
CA SER A 68 -10.19 13.84 -15.45
C SER A 68 -10.01 12.63 -16.38
N LEU A 69 -8.78 12.13 -16.49
CA LEU A 69 -8.47 10.89 -17.21
C LEU A 69 -9.05 9.68 -16.46
N THR A 70 -9.10 9.76 -15.12
CA THR A 70 -9.77 8.80 -14.26
C THR A 70 -10.67 9.51 -13.25
N HIS A 71 -11.69 8.82 -12.73
CA HIS A 71 -12.62 9.37 -11.74
C HIS A 71 -12.04 9.32 -10.32
N ALA A 72 -11.13 8.38 -10.09
CA ALA A 72 -10.35 8.25 -8.87
C ALA A 72 -8.96 7.72 -9.19
N GLY A 73 -8.05 7.85 -8.24
CA GLY A 73 -6.71 7.28 -8.30
C GLY A 73 -6.38 6.53 -7.03
N ALA A 74 -5.45 5.61 -7.05
CA ALA A 74 -5.01 4.90 -5.87
C ALA A 74 -3.48 4.90 -5.74
N THR A 75 -2.96 5.23 -4.57
CA THR A 75 -1.53 5.23 -4.27
C THR A 75 -1.25 4.82 -2.83
N ALA A 76 -0.06 4.27 -2.57
CA ALA A 76 0.44 3.99 -1.23
C ALA A 76 1.59 4.93 -0.81
N ALA A 77 1.98 5.87 -1.66
CA ALA A 77 3.06 6.82 -1.39
C ALA A 77 2.58 7.95 -0.45
N ALA A 78 3.08 7.95 0.79
CA ALA A 78 2.65 8.90 1.81
C ALA A 78 2.89 10.37 1.42
N SER A 79 3.99 10.68 0.73
CA SER A 79 4.26 12.04 0.22
C SER A 79 3.22 12.48 -0.80
N VAL A 80 2.86 11.60 -1.75
CA VAL A 80 1.84 11.86 -2.76
C VAL A 80 0.49 12.14 -2.14
N ILE A 81 0.09 11.35 -1.12
CA ILE A 81 -1.18 11.54 -0.40
C ILE A 81 -1.20 12.88 0.32
N LYS A 82 -0.09 13.23 1.02
CA LYS A 82 0.05 14.49 1.71
C LYS A 82 -0.07 15.69 0.77
N ASP A 83 0.63 15.64 -0.36
CA ASP A 83 0.61 16.71 -1.37
C ASP A 83 -0.76 16.83 -2.01
N TRP A 84 -1.45 15.70 -2.27
CA TRP A 84 -2.82 15.66 -2.77
C TRP A 84 -3.79 16.37 -1.82
N GLN A 85 -3.73 16.04 -0.53
CA GLN A 85 -4.58 16.68 0.48
C GLN A 85 -4.26 18.16 0.67
N ALA A 86 -2.99 18.56 0.59
CA ALA A 86 -2.58 19.96 0.67
C ALA A 86 -3.16 20.82 -0.47
N LYS A 87 -3.37 20.22 -1.64
CA LYS A 87 -4.04 20.84 -2.80
C LYS A 87 -5.58 20.82 -2.72
N GLY A 88 -6.16 20.33 -1.62
CA GLY A 88 -7.60 20.21 -1.42
C GLY A 88 -8.23 18.91 -1.91
N GLY A 89 -7.44 17.99 -2.46
CA GLY A 89 -7.92 16.67 -2.85
C GLY A 89 -8.32 15.82 -1.64
N LYS A 90 -9.17 14.83 -1.86
CA LYS A 90 -9.74 13.98 -0.80
C LYS A 90 -9.25 12.54 -0.90
N VAL A 91 -9.21 11.86 0.23
CA VAL A 91 -9.09 10.40 0.33
C VAL A 91 -10.49 9.83 0.54
N LEU A 92 -10.98 9.11 -0.46
CA LEU A 92 -12.30 8.49 -0.46
C LEU A 92 -12.36 7.28 0.48
N ALA A 93 -11.32 6.47 0.45
CA ALA A 93 -11.20 5.25 1.25
C ALA A 93 -9.75 4.78 1.34
N GLN A 94 -9.51 3.83 2.23
CA GLN A 94 -8.20 3.20 2.44
C GLN A 94 -8.34 1.68 2.45
N SER A 95 -7.30 0.99 1.97
CA SER A 95 -7.19 -0.47 2.09
C SER A 95 -6.85 -0.90 3.53
N LYS A 96 -6.90 -2.20 3.79
CA LYS A 96 -6.21 -2.78 4.95
C LYS A 96 -4.71 -2.45 4.88
N GLN A 97 -4.06 -2.41 6.05
CA GLN A 97 -2.60 -2.36 6.11
C GLN A 97 -2.03 -3.72 5.73
N VAL A 98 -1.00 -3.68 4.90
CA VAL A 98 -0.24 -4.88 4.51
C VAL A 98 1.23 -4.58 4.78
N PRO A 99 1.96 -5.43 5.51
CA PRO A 99 3.41 -5.34 5.63
C PRO A 99 4.02 -5.54 4.23
N ILE A 100 4.82 -4.59 3.77
CA ILE A 100 5.39 -4.60 2.41
C ILE A 100 6.91 -4.70 2.38
N LYS A 101 7.53 -4.67 3.55
CA LYS A 101 8.98 -4.80 3.70
C LYS A 101 9.28 -5.99 4.60
N HIS A 102 10.03 -6.94 4.09
CA HIS A 102 10.44 -8.14 4.81
C HIS A 102 11.95 -8.30 4.72
N VAL A 103 12.55 -8.79 5.80
CA VAL A 103 13.92 -9.32 5.79
C VAL A 103 13.81 -10.82 5.52
N ILE A 104 14.46 -11.28 4.48
CA ILE A 104 14.46 -12.68 4.05
C ILE A 104 15.84 -13.24 4.29
N ALA A 105 15.92 -14.34 5.03
CA ALA A 105 17.18 -15.06 5.25
C ALA A 105 17.52 -15.93 4.03
N ALA A 106 18.77 -15.90 3.62
CA ALA A 106 19.26 -16.83 2.58
C ALA A 106 19.22 -18.29 3.09
N PRO A 107 18.90 -19.26 2.22
CA PRO A 107 18.87 -20.68 2.63
C PRO A 107 20.21 -21.23 3.16
N SER A 108 21.32 -20.54 2.86
CA SER A 108 22.66 -20.90 3.32
C SER A 108 22.94 -20.55 4.79
N LEU A 109 22.09 -19.72 5.41
CA LEU A 109 22.24 -19.36 6.83
C LEU A 109 21.75 -20.49 7.74
N SER A 110 22.52 -20.79 8.79
CA SER A 110 22.08 -21.75 9.81
C SER A 110 20.90 -21.20 10.62
N ALA A 111 20.14 -22.09 11.26
CA ALA A 111 19.04 -21.70 12.14
C ALA A 111 19.51 -20.78 13.27
N GLU A 112 20.70 -21.02 13.82
CA GLU A 112 21.31 -20.19 14.87
C GLU A 112 21.62 -18.76 14.36
N GLN A 113 22.20 -18.66 13.16
CA GLN A 113 22.45 -17.35 12.52
C GLN A 113 21.16 -16.58 12.26
N VAL A 114 20.12 -17.26 11.77
CA VAL A 114 18.81 -16.63 11.54
C VAL A 114 18.19 -16.17 12.87
N ALA A 115 18.28 -16.97 13.92
CA ALA A 115 17.77 -16.60 15.25
C ALA A 115 18.50 -15.37 15.80
N GLY A 116 19.84 -15.35 15.76
CA GLY A 116 20.63 -14.22 16.21
C GLY A 116 20.37 -12.92 15.42
N LEU A 117 20.23 -13.01 14.09
CA LEU A 117 19.86 -11.87 13.26
C LEU A 117 18.46 -11.33 13.59
N ARG A 118 17.50 -12.23 13.81
CA ARG A 118 16.14 -11.85 14.19
C ARG A 118 16.13 -11.12 15.53
N GLU A 119 16.79 -11.68 16.55
CA GLU A 119 16.91 -11.06 17.87
C GLU A 119 17.56 -9.67 17.79
N TYR A 120 18.69 -9.56 17.07
CA TYR A 120 19.36 -8.29 16.86
C TYR A 120 18.46 -7.25 16.18
N LEU A 121 17.76 -7.61 15.10
CA LEU A 121 16.92 -6.68 14.35
C LEU A 121 15.72 -6.21 15.19
N VAL A 122 15.07 -7.13 15.90
CA VAL A 122 13.90 -6.81 16.74
C VAL A 122 14.30 -5.92 17.93
N ALA A 123 15.53 -6.06 18.44
CA ALA A 123 16.01 -5.25 19.56
C ALA A 123 16.50 -3.83 19.14
N LEU A 124 16.61 -3.52 17.85
CA LEU A 124 17.20 -2.25 17.39
C LEU A 124 16.47 -1.01 17.90
N ASP A 125 15.15 -1.01 17.96
CA ASP A 125 14.36 0.14 18.40
C ASP A 125 14.32 0.31 19.92
N ALA A 126 14.84 -0.65 20.69
CA ALA A 126 14.89 -0.59 22.14
C ALA A 126 15.95 0.43 22.68
N SER A 127 16.91 0.84 21.86
CA SER A 127 17.98 1.74 22.26
C SER A 127 18.08 2.99 21.35
N ASP A 128 18.62 4.10 21.87
CA ASP A 128 18.86 5.32 21.07
C ASP A 128 19.86 5.06 19.94
N GLU A 129 20.89 4.27 20.19
CA GLU A 129 21.86 3.89 19.16
C GLU A 129 21.20 3.07 18.04
N GLY A 130 20.36 2.11 18.39
CA GLY A 130 19.62 1.30 17.41
C GLY A 130 18.64 2.13 16.60
N ARG A 131 17.91 3.06 17.23
CA ARG A 131 17.03 4.00 16.54
C ARG A 131 17.79 4.87 15.52
N LYS A 132 18.98 5.38 15.90
CA LYS A 132 19.86 6.12 14.97
C LYS A 132 20.28 5.27 13.76
N LYS A 133 20.54 3.97 13.94
CA LYS A 133 20.84 3.04 12.83
C LYS A 133 19.66 2.85 11.88
N LEU A 134 18.42 3.00 12.36
CA LEU A 134 17.21 2.86 11.55
C LEU A 134 16.85 4.13 10.76
N GLU A 135 17.28 5.30 11.20
CA GLU A 135 16.93 6.60 10.58
C GLU A 135 17.18 6.65 9.05
N PRO A 136 18.34 6.22 8.50
CA PRO A 136 18.58 6.28 7.05
C PRO A 136 17.59 5.45 6.24
N SER A 137 17.08 4.35 6.82
CA SER A 137 16.10 3.46 6.18
C SER A 137 14.65 3.95 6.32
N LYS A 138 14.41 4.96 7.17
CA LYS A 138 13.07 5.45 7.55
C LYS A 138 12.19 4.35 8.17
N LEU A 139 12.79 3.33 8.76
CA LEU A 139 12.11 2.30 9.52
C LEU A 139 12.05 2.71 10.99
N ARG A 140 11.00 2.30 11.69
CA ARG A 140 10.87 2.51 13.14
C ARG A 140 11.39 1.34 13.95
N GLY A 141 11.46 0.15 13.35
CA GLY A 141 11.88 -1.09 13.98
C GLY A 141 11.53 -2.29 13.12
N PHE A 142 11.74 -3.45 13.66
CA PHE A 142 11.38 -4.74 13.05
C PHE A 142 10.47 -5.50 14.01
N ALA A 143 9.53 -6.24 13.46
CA ALA A 143 8.64 -7.12 14.20
C ALA A 143 8.84 -8.57 13.76
N VAL A 144 8.49 -9.48 14.65
CA VAL A 144 8.47 -10.91 14.30
C VAL A 144 7.36 -11.15 13.27
N TYR A 145 7.66 -11.95 12.28
CA TYR A 145 6.72 -12.39 11.27
C TYR A 145 5.64 -13.29 11.90
N ASP A 146 4.37 -12.95 11.68
CA ASP A 146 3.22 -13.78 12.02
C ASP A 146 2.75 -14.52 10.75
N GLU A 147 2.99 -15.82 10.71
CA GLU A 147 2.67 -16.65 9.54
C GLU A 147 1.17 -16.70 9.27
N ALA A 148 0.34 -16.82 10.31
CA ALA A 148 -1.12 -16.89 10.16
C ALA A 148 -1.70 -15.58 9.63
N GLU A 149 -1.22 -14.44 10.14
CA GLU A 149 -1.59 -13.11 9.65
C GLU A 149 -1.18 -12.95 8.19
N MET A 150 0.03 -13.33 7.84
CA MET A 150 0.53 -13.19 6.47
C MET A 150 -0.20 -14.10 5.47
N MET A 151 -0.55 -15.32 5.87
CA MET A 151 -1.37 -16.20 5.04
C MET A 151 -2.78 -15.61 4.83
N ALA A 152 -3.38 -15.05 5.87
CA ALA A 152 -4.69 -14.39 5.77
C ALA A 152 -4.65 -13.16 4.84
N LEU A 153 -3.58 -12.36 4.93
CA LEU A 153 -3.36 -11.22 4.04
C LEU A 153 -3.10 -11.66 2.60
N GLY A 154 -2.31 -12.72 2.37
CA GLY A 154 -2.09 -13.31 1.06
C GLY A 154 -3.40 -13.75 0.41
N LYS A 155 -4.21 -14.51 1.14
CA LYS A 155 -5.55 -14.91 0.70
C LYS A 155 -6.47 -13.71 0.39
N TRP A 156 -6.42 -12.68 1.23
CA TRP A 156 -7.17 -11.44 0.98
C TRP A 156 -6.71 -10.74 -0.30
N LEU A 157 -5.41 -10.69 -0.55
CA LEU A 157 -4.86 -10.14 -1.80
C LEU A 157 -5.26 -10.99 -3.03
N GLY A 158 -5.52 -12.29 -2.86
CA GLY A 158 -5.82 -13.24 -3.93
C GLY A 158 -4.57 -13.98 -4.44
N LEU A 159 -3.58 -14.11 -3.55
CA LEU A 159 -2.33 -14.86 -3.78
C LEU A 159 -2.48 -16.30 -3.27
#